data_3fdb9a06d69c18920a280b37fa229b83
#
_entry.id   3fdb9a06d69c18920a280b37fa229b83
#
_cell.length_a   1.000
_cell.length_b   1.000
_cell.length_c   1.000
_cell.angle_alpha   90.00
_cell.angle_beta   90.00
_cell.angle_gamma   90.00
#
_symmetry.space_group_name_H-M   'P 1'
#
loop_
_entity.id
_entity.type
_entity.pdbx_description
1 polymer ?
#
loop_
_entity_poly.entity_id
_entity_poly.type
_entity_poly.pdbx_seq_one_letter_code
_entity_poly.pdbx_strand_id
1 'polypeptide(L)' 'RFHTVIEGDRVDLLAHRYLGQADLWWIICDYNDIFFPMELTPGTILRIPSAEHTLMRLLG' A
#
# COMPACT_ATOMS: atom_id res chain seq x y z
N ARG A 1 -6.86 -8.56 -1.18
CA ARG A 1 -6.58 -8.12 -2.55
C ARG A 1 -5.08 -7.98 -2.77
N PHE A 2 -4.61 -8.39 -3.92
CA PHE A 2 -3.19 -8.36 -4.25
C PHE A 2 -2.92 -7.40 -5.40
N HIS A 3 -1.74 -6.80 -5.37
CA HIS A 3 -1.26 -5.96 -6.47
C HIS A 3 0.15 -6.38 -6.81
N THR A 4 0.41 -6.69 -8.08
CA THR A 4 1.76 -6.96 -8.55
C THR A 4 2.41 -5.65 -8.94
N VAL A 5 3.54 -5.33 -8.30
CA VAL A 5 4.27 -4.11 -8.57
C VAL A 5 4.82 -4.13 -9.99
N ILE A 6 4.62 -3.04 -10.71
CA ILE A 6 5.21 -2.83 -12.03
C ILE A 6 6.16 -1.64 -11.96
N GLU A 7 7.04 -1.53 -12.95
CA GLU A 7 7.96 -0.41 -13.02
C GLU A 7 7.20 0.90 -13.07
N GLY A 8 7.65 1.87 -12.27
CA GLY A 8 6.97 3.16 -12.16
C GLY A 8 5.95 3.23 -11.03
N ASP A 9 5.61 2.11 -10.40
CA ASP A 9 4.70 2.13 -9.27
C ASP A 9 5.33 2.85 -8.07
N ARG A 10 4.48 3.58 -7.36
CA ARG A 10 4.84 4.23 -6.11
C ARG A 10 3.77 3.90 -5.08
N VAL A 11 4.20 3.72 -3.84
CA VAL A 11 3.26 3.30 -2.80
C VAL A 11 2.18 4.36 -2.53
N ASP A 12 2.51 5.65 -2.64
CA ASP A 12 1.53 6.72 -2.46
C ASP A 12 0.47 6.72 -3.57
N LEU A 13 0.88 6.42 -4.80
CA LEU A 13 -0.06 6.31 -5.91
C LEU A 13 -0.95 5.08 -5.75
N LEU A 14 -0.40 3.99 -5.23
CA LEU A 14 -1.17 2.79 -4.94
C LEU A 14 -2.18 3.05 -3.81
N ALA A 15 -1.79 3.81 -2.81
CA ALA A 15 -2.70 4.20 -1.74
C ALA A 15 -3.85 5.05 -2.28
N HIS A 16 -3.55 5.99 -3.14
CA HIS A 16 -4.59 6.78 -3.80
C HIS A 16 -5.56 5.89 -4.57
N ARG A 17 -5.01 4.96 -5.34
CA ARG A 17 -5.80 4.07 -6.21
C ARG A 17 -6.67 3.11 -5.41
N TYR A 18 -6.12 2.46 -4.39
CA TYR A 18 -6.79 1.37 -3.67
C TYR A 18 -7.47 1.82 -2.39
N LEU A 19 -6.94 2.84 -1.72
CA LEU A 19 -7.46 3.31 -0.43
C LEU A 19 -8.14 4.68 -0.53
N GLY A 20 -8.02 5.32 -1.70
CA GLY A 20 -8.69 6.60 -1.95
C GLY A 20 -7.89 7.83 -1.54
N GLN A 21 -6.78 7.68 -0.84
CA GLN A 21 -5.96 8.81 -0.40
C GLN A 21 -4.49 8.43 -0.45
N ALA A 22 -3.68 9.26 -1.10
CA ALA A 22 -2.25 9.01 -1.24
C ALA A 22 -1.51 9.02 0.11
N ASP A 23 -1.93 9.83 1.05
CA ASP A 23 -1.30 9.93 2.35
C ASP A 23 -1.55 8.73 3.27
N LEU A 24 -2.33 7.75 2.81
CA LEU A 24 -2.49 6.48 3.52
C LEU A 24 -1.44 5.43 3.10
N TRP A 25 -0.41 5.84 2.35
CA TRP A 25 0.64 4.94 1.88
C TRP A 25 1.30 4.12 3.00
N TRP A 26 1.41 4.71 4.18
CA TRP A 26 2.04 4.04 5.32
C TRP A 26 1.27 2.80 5.77
N ILE A 27 -0.05 2.76 5.54
CA ILE A 27 -0.86 1.60 5.89
C ILE A 27 -0.49 0.42 5.01
N ILE A 28 -0.26 0.67 3.71
CA ILE A 28 0.19 -0.39 2.79
C ILE A 28 1.57 -0.89 3.22
N CYS A 29 2.48 0.01 3.56
CA CYS A 29 3.82 -0.37 3.99
C CYS A 29 3.77 -1.20 5.27
N ASP A 30 2.98 -0.77 6.24
CA ASP A 30 2.83 -1.47 7.51
C ASP A 30 2.24 -2.87 7.30
N TYR A 31 1.26 -2.98 6.42
CA TYR A 31 0.56 -4.23 6.14
C TYR A 31 1.46 -5.26 5.43
N ASN A 32 2.51 -4.79 4.76
CA ASN A 32 3.43 -5.63 3.99
C ASN A 32 4.85 -5.66 4.57
N ASP A 33 5.08 -5.08 5.74
CA ASP A 33 6.41 -5.00 6.38
C ASP A 33 7.44 -4.32 5.47
N ILE A 34 7.03 -3.27 4.77
CA ILE A 34 7.92 -2.49 3.91
C ILE A 34 8.50 -1.34 4.72
N PHE A 35 9.82 -1.34 4.89
CA PHE A 35 10.52 -0.29 5.64
C PHE A 35 11.02 0.83 4.73
N PHE A 36 11.23 0.54 3.44
CA PHE A 36 11.77 1.49 2.49
C PHE A 36 10.85 1.59 1.28
N PRO A 37 9.78 2.42 1.36
CA PRO A 37 8.78 2.48 0.30
C PRO A 37 9.31 2.96 -1.05
N MET A 38 10.47 3.61 -1.06
CA MET A 38 11.13 4.05 -2.29
C MET A 38 11.73 2.88 -3.08
N GLU A 39 11.80 1.70 -2.47
CA GLU A 39 12.46 0.54 -3.05
C GLU A 39 11.48 -0.55 -3.51
N LEU A 40 10.32 -0.14 -4.02
CA LEU A 40 9.38 -1.11 -4.58
C LEU A 40 10.02 -1.81 -5.78
N THR A 41 10.15 -3.13 -5.69
CA THR A 41 10.74 -3.93 -6.75
C THR A 41 9.65 -4.46 -7.68
N PRO A 42 9.74 -4.20 -8.99
CA PRO A 42 8.78 -4.77 -9.94
C PRO A 42 8.70 -6.29 -9.81
N GLY A 43 7.50 -6.82 -9.88
CA GLY A 43 7.23 -8.25 -9.70
C GLY A 43 6.87 -8.63 -8.28
N THR A 44 7.11 -7.76 -7.30
CA THR A 44 6.71 -8.00 -5.92
C THR A 44 5.19 -8.00 -5.82
N ILE A 45 4.64 -8.93 -5.05
CA ILE A 45 3.20 -8.98 -4.82
C ILE A 45 2.90 -8.33 -3.48
N LEU A 46 2.15 -7.22 -3.53
CA LEU A 46 1.70 -6.51 -2.34
C LEU A 46 0.30 -6.96 -1.96
N ARG A 47 0.07 -7.08 -0.66
CA ARG A 47 -1.29 -7.29 -0.14
C ARG A 47 -1.89 -5.92 0.13
N ILE A 48 -3.06 -5.67 -0.44
CA ILE A 48 -3.76 -4.39 -0.25
C ILE A 48 -4.80 -4.61 0.86
N PRO A 49 -4.73 -3.84 1.96
CA PRO A 49 -5.68 -4.00 3.05
C PRO A 49 -7.11 -3.67 2.62
N SER A 50 -8.07 -4.32 3.26
CA SER A 50 -9.49 -4.04 3.01
C SER A 50 -9.85 -2.65 3.53
N ALA A 51 -11.00 -2.14 3.09
CA ALA A 51 -11.52 -0.88 3.62
C ALA A 51 -11.74 -0.97 5.13
N GLU A 52 -12.23 -2.11 5.61
CA GLU A 52 -12.45 -2.34 7.03
C GLU A 52 -11.13 -2.30 7.81
N HIS A 53 -10.11 -3.02 7.33
CA HIS A 53 -8.80 -3.02 7.98
C HIS A 53 -8.20 -1.62 8.01
N THR A 54 -8.30 -0.90 6.89
CA THR A 54 -7.81 0.46 6.78
C THR A 54 -8.49 1.38 7.80
N LEU A 55 -9.82 1.27 7.91
CA LEU A 55 -10.58 2.06 8.89
C LEU A 55 -10.13 1.74 10.31
N MET A 56 -9.95 0.48 10.64
CA MET A 56 -9.51 0.08 11.98
C MET A 56 -8.12 0.62 12.32
N ARG A 57 -7.22 0.65 11.35
CA ARG A 57 -5.89 1.24 11.55
C ARG A 57 -5.97 2.74 11.82
N LEU A 58 -6.89 3.44 11.14
CA LEU A 58 -7.07 4.88 11.35
C LEU A 58 -7.70 5.19 12.69
N LEU A 59 -8.53 4.30 13.22
CA LEU A 59 -9.18 4.49 14.51
C LEU A 59 -8.30 4.08 15.68
N GLY A 60 -7.37 3.20 15.44
CA GLY A 60 -6.56 2.62 16.47
C GLY A 60 -5.14 3.03 16.51
#